data_e2666113316a7af07d45ece4919b4f4f
#
_entry.id   e2666113316a7af07d45ece4919b4f4f
#
_cell.length_a   1.000
_cell.length_b   1.000
_cell.length_c   1.000
_cell.angle_alpha   90.00
_cell.angle_beta   90.00
_cell.angle_gamma   90.00
#
_symmetry.space_group_name_H-M   'P 1'
#
loop_
_entity.id
_entity.type
_entity.pdbx_description
1 polymer ?
#
loop_
_entity_poly.entity_id
_entity_poly.type
_entity_poly.pdbx_seq_one_letter_code
_entity_poly.pdbx_strand_id
1 'polypeptide(L)'
;SFNRPFYLDRCLQSIESFVEGDFCVKVLDDGTPETYLSKIKEKHPKIEIIKSENYQNKIAAIAENLQSGKEIDGFTIPTNLWYKAAKNASDYFMMIEDDVWFTHKINVNDLQEICKKNQISLLKLGWLGNKKDDEFVEISEITEEILRVEPKNLLLFPEFFNDLFFYNKFKFFTILYKLGIVDNSTKQKY
;
A
#
# COMPACT_ATOMS: atom_id res chain seq x y z
N SER A 1 2.10 7.81 4.00
CA SER A 1 3.32 8.38 4.62
C SER A 1 3.01 9.05 5.95
N PHE A 2 3.94 9.05 6.85
CA PHE A 2 3.85 9.74 8.14
C PHE A 2 5.21 10.36 8.48
N ASN A 3 5.31 11.69 8.33
CA ASN A 3 6.51 12.49 8.68
C ASN A 3 7.86 11.95 8.15
N ARG A 4 7.85 11.31 6.98
CA ARG A 4 9.02 10.76 6.30
C ARG A 4 9.19 11.32 4.88
N PRO A 5 9.33 12.66 4.70
CA PRO A 5 9.32 13.29 3.37
C PRO A 5 10.46 12.83 2.46
N PHE A 6 11.62 12.48 3.02
CA PHE A 6 12.75 11.97 2.26
C PHE A 6 12.47 10.59 1.65
N TYR A 7 11.89 9.68 2.43
CA TYR A 7 11.51 8.35 1.94
C TYR A 7 10.42 8.46 0.89
N LEU A 8 9.40 9.28 1.15
CA LEU A 8 8.33 9.55 0.19
C LEU A 8 8.87 10.09 -1.14
N ASP A 9 9.80 11.07 -1.11
CA ASP A 9 10.43 11.60 -2.31
C ASP A 9 11.15 10.51 -3.12
N ARG A 10 11.91 9.64 -2.45
CA ARG A 10 12.61 8.53 -3.11
C ARG A 10 11.64 7.48 -3.67
N CYS A 11 10.58 7.16 -2.93
CA CYS A 11 9.53 6.26 -3.41
C CYS A 11 8.90 6.80 -4.70
N LEU A 12 8.49 8.07 -4.71
CA LEU A 12 7.90 8.72 -5.88
C LEU A 12 8.87 8.78 -7.08
N GLN A 13 10.14 9.09 -6.85
CA GLN A 13 11.18 9.03 -7.90
C GLN A 13 11.30 7.62 -8.50
N SER A 14 11.25 6.58 -7.66
CA SER A 14 11.33 5.21 -8.14
C SER A 14 10.11 4.83 -8.97
N ILE A 15 8.91 5.27 -8.57
CA ILE A 15 7.69 5.08 -9.36
C ILE A 15 7.84 5.76 -10.73
N GLU A 16 8.23 7.03 -10.77
CA GLU A 16 8.40 7.78 -12.02
C GLU A 16 9.47 7.17 -12.94
N SER A 17 10.48 6.51 -12.37
CA SER A 17 11.60 5.94 -13.15
C SER A 17 11.34 4.52 -13.65
N PHE A 18 10.56 3.74 -12.92
CA PHE A 18 10.47 2.30 -13.14
C PHE A 18 9.05 1.77 -13.37
N VAL A 19 8.00 2.54 -13.08
CA VAL A 19 6.62 2.10 -13.30
C VAL A 19 6.10 2.69 -14.61
N GLU A 20 5.66 1.83 -15.51
CA GLU A 20 5.11 2.16 -16.82
C GLU A 20 3.62 1.76 -16.91
N GLY A 21 2.87 2.32 -17.86
CA GLY A 21 1.46 2.05 -18.12
C GLY A 21 0.54 3.17 -17.63
N ASP A 22 -0.76 2.88 -17.59
CA ASP A 22 -1.79 3.86 -17.22
C ASP A 22 -2.10 3.78 -15.71
N PHE A 23 -1.65 4.76 -14.95
CA PHE A 23 -1.91 4.83 -13.52
C PHE A 23 -1.97 6.26 -12.98
N CYS A 24 -2.55 6.42 -11.81
CA CYS A 24 -2.45 7.65 -11.02
C CYS A 24 -1.87 7.32 -9.63
N VAL A 25 -1.13 8.28 -9.07
CA VAL A 25 -0.51 8.13 -7.75
C VAL A 25 -1.24 8.98 -6.72
N LYS A 26 -1.70 8.33 -5.65
CA LYS A 26 -2.30 8.98 -4.49
C LYS A 26 -1.41 8.77 -3.28
N VAL A 27 -0.90 9.86 -2.73
CA VAL A 27 -0.15 9.86 -1.49
C VAL A 27 -1.12 9.98 -0.33
N LEU A 28 -1.20 8.95 0.49
CA LEU A 28 -2.01 8.96 1.71
C LEU A 28 -1.13 9.45 2.86
N ASP A 29 -1.27 10.72 3.22
CA ASP A 29 -0.42 11.35 4.23
C ASP A 29 -1.16 11.53 5.57
N ASP A 30 -0.46 11.17 6.64
CA ASP A 30 -1.03 11.13 7.98
C ASP A 30 -0.32 12.06 8.98
N GLY A 31 0.58 12.91 8.52
CA GLY A 31 1.26 13.85 9.43
C GLY A 31 2.60 14.37 8.94
N THR A 32 2.83 14.50 7.65
CA THR A 32 4.02 15.21 7.13
C THR A 32 3.75 16.71 7.13
N PRO A 33 4.65 17.55 7.68
CA PRO A 33 4.47 19.01 7.69
C PRO A 33 4.26 19.60 6.28
N GLU A 34 3.38 20.60 6.18
CA GLU A 34 2.94 21.21 4.92
C GLU A 34 4.11 21.75 4.07
N THR A 35 5.14 22.28 4.72
CA THR A 35 6.35 22.77 4.04
C THR A 35 7.08 21.70 3.25
N TYR A 36 7.03 20.42 3.70
CA TYR A 36 7.58 19.31 2.97
C TYR A 36 6.61 18.79 1.91
N LEU A 37 5.31 18.69 2.22
CA LEU A 37 4.31 18.25 1.24
C LEU A 37 4.26 19.19 0.02
N SER A 38 4.38 20.51 0.23
CA SER A 38 4.43 21.49 -0.85
C SER A 38 5.63 21.25 -1.78
N LYS A 39 6.83 20.99 -1.21
CA LYS A 39 8.03 20.66 -1.99
C LYS A 39 7.88 19.33 -2.74
N ILE A 40 7.30 18.33 -2.10
CA ILE A 40 6.98 17.03 -2.74
C ILE A 40 6.04 17.26 -3.93
N LYS A 41 4.97 18.03 -3.74
CA LYS A 41 4.00 18.32 -4.81
C LYS A 41 4.60 19.15 -5.94
N GLU A 42 5.49 20.09 -5.65
CA GLU A 42 6.22 20.85 -6.65
C GLU A 42 7.13 19.94 -7.52
N LYS A 43 7.85 19.02 -6.86
CA LYS A 43 8.76 18.08 -7.53
C LYS A 43 8.00 16.98 -8.30
N HIS A 44 6.87 16.52 -7.77
CA HIS A 44 6.02 15.45 -8.32
C HIS A 44 4.62 15.99 -8.64
N PRO A 45 4.44 16.83 -9.67
CA PRO A 45 3.18 17.56 -9.91
C PRO A 45 1.98 16.68 -10.25
N LYS A 46 2.22 15.43 -10.68
CA LYS A 46 1.16 14.51 -11.10
C LYS A 46 0.50 13.75 -9.93
N ILE A 47 1.07 13.78 -8.73
CA ILE A 47 0.48 13.08 -7.58
C ILE A 47 -0.73 13.80 -7.00
N GLU A 48 -1.64 13.07 -6.39
CA GLU A 48 -2.69 13.59 -5.51
C GLU A 48 -2.28 13.33 -4.04
N ILE A 49 -2.35 14.33 -3.16
CA ILE A 49 -2.07 14.16 -1.73
C ILE A 49 -3.40 14.19 -0.99
N ILE A 50 -3.69 13.12 -0.26
CA ILE A 50 -4.90 12.96 0.55
C ILE A 50 -4.46 12.85 2.00
N LYS A 51 -4.96 13.77 2.84
CA LYS A 51 -4.63 13.86 4.25
C LYS A 51 -5.62 13.08 5.11
N SER A 52 -5.12 12.49 6.21
CA SER A 52 -5.98 11.83 7.19
C SER A 52 -6.89 12.81 7.93
N GLU A 53 -7.94 12.31 8.55
CA GLU A 53 -8.85 13.12 9.38
C GLU A 53 -8.12 13.73 10.60
N ASN A 54 -7.10 13.03 11.10
CA ASN A 54 -6.30 13.46 12.25
C ASN A 54 -5.01 14.21 11.88
N TYR A 55 -4.80 14.52 10.61
CA TYR A 55 -3.58 15.13 10.10
C TYR A 55 -3.14 16.36 10.91
N GLN A 56 -4.05 17.32 11.16
CA GLN A 56 -3.73 18.55 11.88
C GLN A 56 -3.32 18.29 13.35
N ASN A 57 -4.02 17.39 14.02
CA ASN A 57 -3.71 17.02 15.40
C ASN A 57 -2.31 16.35 15.49
N LYS A 58 -1.96 15.52 14.53
CA LYS A 58 -0.64 14.87 14.46
C LYS A 58 0.47 15.88 14.20
N ILE A 59 0.27 16.82 13.27
CA ILE A 59 1.24 17.92 13.04
C ILE A 59 1.47 18.75 14.29
N ALA A 60 0.41 19.13 15.00
CA ALA A 60 0.52 19.89 16.24
C ALA A 60 1.25 19.10 17.32
N ALA A 61 0.92 17.82 17.49
CA ALA A 61 1.58 16.94 18.44
C ALA A 61 3.08 16.76 18.13
N ILE A 62 3.46 16.59 16.87
CA ILE A 62 4.88 16.50 16.45
C ILE A 62 5.62 17.80 16.79
N ALA A 63 5.01 18.96 16.51
CA ALA A 63 5.63 20.26 16.83
C ALA A 63 5.82 20.45 18.34
N GLU A 64 4.83 20.11 19.16
CA GLU A 64 4.89 20.15 20.62
C GLU A 64 5.99 19.24 21.16
N ASN A 65 6.07 18.01 20.63
CA ASN A 65 7.09 17.04 21.03
C ASN A 65 8.51 17.53 20.73
N LEU A 66 8.72 18.10 19.55
CA LEU A 66 10.02 18.68 19.19
C LEU A 66 10.44 19.83 20.13
N GLN A 67 9.47 20.63 20.62
CA GLN A 67 9.74 21.72 21.54
C GLN A 67 9.92 21.28 22.99
N SER A 68 9.14 20.32 23.45
CA SER A 68 9.10 19.89 24.85
C SER A 68 10.01 18.72 25.16
N GLY A 69 10.48 17.98 24.15
CA GLY A 69 11.22 16.71 24.30
C GLY A 69 10.39 15.58 24.89
N LYS A 70 9.06 15.72 24.95
CA LYS A 70 8.15 14.68 25.42
C LYS A 70 7.84 13.72 24.29
N GLU A 71 7.73 12.44 24.61
CA GLU A 71 7.26 11.42 23.66
C GLU A 71 5.78 11.60 23.40
N ILE A 72 5.38 11.58 22.12
CA ILE A 72 3.98 11.68 21.74
C ILE A 72 3.33 10.32 21.91
N ASP A 73 2.43 10.20 22.86
CA ASP A 73 1.58 9.03 23.03
C ASP A 73 0.40 9.04 22.02
N GLY A 74 0.11 7.87 21.45
CA GLY A 74 -1.18 7.61 20.84
C GLY A 74 -1.33 7.95 19.35
N PHE A 75 -0.32 7.77 18.52
CA PHE A 75 -0.53 7.77 17.06
C PHE A 75 -1.40 6.59 16.63
N THR A 76 -2.63 6.89 16.28
CA THR A 76 -3.55 5.90 15.71
C THR A 76 -3.24 5.66 14.24
N ILE A 77 -3.26 4.39 13.84
CA ILE A 77 -3.14 4.00 12.43
C ILE A 77 -4.31 4.60 11.63
N PRO A 78 -4.07 5.22 10.46
CA PRO A 78 -5.11 5.89 9.68
C PRO A 78 -5.95 4.91 8.85
N THR A 79 -6.53 3.89 9.48
CA THR A 79 -7.30 2.83 8.80
C THR A 79 -8.46 3.38 7.95
N ASN A 80 -9.14 4.43 8.42
CA ASN A 80 -10.20 5.09 7.65
C ASN A 80 -9.69 5.72 6.36
N LEU A 81 -8.49 6.33 6.38
CA LEU A 81 -7.86 6.90 5.19
C LEU A 81 -7.57 5.80 4.16
N TRP A 82 -6.96 4.69 4.60
CA TRP A 82 -6.66 3.56 3.73
C TRP A 82 -7.92 2.91 3.16
N TYR A 83 -8.93 2.70 4.02
CA TYR A 83 -10.21 2.16 3.59
C TYR A 83 -10.90 3.04 2.53
N LYS A 84 -10.99 4.35 2.76
CA LYS A 84 -11.57 5.29 1.79
C LYS A 84 -10.80 5.34 0.49
N ALA A 85 -9.47 5.29 0.55
CA ALA A 85 -8.62 5.27 -0.64
C ALA A 85 -8.84 4.00 -1.46
N ALA A 86 -8.83 2.82 -0.83
CA ALA A 86 -9.09 1.55 -1.49
C ALA A 86 -10.51 1.48 -2.07
N LYS A 87 -11.50 2.01 -1.35
CA LYS A 87 -12.89 2.11 -1.82
C LYS A 87 -13.02 2.90 -3.12
N ASN A 88 -12.27 3.99 -3.25
CA ASN A 88 -12.29 4.90 -4.39
C ASN A 88 -11.20 4.59 -5.44
N ALA A 89 -10.47 3.50 -5.27
CA ALA A 89 -9.49 3.04 -6.24
C ALA A 89 -10.16 2.40 -7.47
N SER A 90 -9.40 2.25 -8.54
CA SER A 90 -9.77 1.42 -9.69
C SER A 90 -9.89 -0.07 -9.30
N ASP A 91 -10.36 -0.92 -10.21
CA ASP A 91 -10.55 -2.36 -9.96
C ASP A 91 -9.26 -3.08 -9.56
N TYR A 92 -8.12 -2.54 -10.00
CA TYR A 92 -6.80 -2.94 -9.55
C TYR A 92 -6.06 -1.73 -9.00
N PHE A 93 -5.37 -1.93 -7.90
CA PHE A 93 -4.53 -0.91 -7.28
C PHE A 93 -3.33 -1.52 -6.59
N MET A 94 -2.29 -0.72 -6.41
CA MET A 94 -1.08 -1.08 -5.71
C MET A 94 -0.99 -0.27 -4.41
N MET A 95 -0.72 -0.95 -3.29
CA MET A 95 -0.35 -0.27 -2.05
C MET A 95 1.17 -0.34 -1.88
N ILE A 96 1.77 0.81 -1.62
CA ILE A 96 3.21 0.97 -1.49
C ILE A 96 3.48 1.74 -0.21
N GLU A 97 4.37 1.24 0.64
CA GLU A 97 4.90 1.99 1.76
C GLU A 97 5.96 2.99 1.27
N ASP A 98 6.10 4.12 1.95
CA ASP A 98 7.00 5.20 1.51
C ASP A 98 8.50 4.88 1.61
N ASP A 99 8.87 3.79 2.27
CA ASP A 99 10.22 3.24 2.37
C ASP A 99 10.49 2.05 1.44
N VAL A 100 9.58 1.79 0.51
CA VAL A 100 9.73 0.77 -0.54
C VAL A 100 9.98 1.46 -1.88
N TRP A 101 10.97 0.97 -2.65
CA TRP A 101 11.37 1.55 -3.94
C TRP A 101 11.44 0.49 -5.03
N PHE A 102 11.01 0.90 -6.23
CA PHE A 102 11.22 0.09 -7.42
C PHE A 102 12.68 0.18 -7.85
N THR A 103 13.25 -0.94 -8.24
CA THR A 103 14.63 -1.05 -8.75
C THR A 103 14.66 -1.58 -10.19
N HIS A 104 13.54 -2.09 -10.69
CA HIS A 104 13.38 -2.65 -12.02
C HIS A 104 12.10 -2.13 -12.66
N LYS A 105 12.09 -2.05 -13.98
CA LYS A 105 10.91 -1.65 -14.74
C LYS A 105 9.78 -2.66 -14.58
N ILE A 106 8.58 -2.13 -14.33
CA ILE A 106 7.33 -2.88 -14.34
C ILE A 106 6.29 -2.13 -15.15
N ASN A 107 5.39 -2.85 -15.82
CA ASN A 107 4.26 -2.29 -16.52
C ASN A 107 2.97 -2.70 -15.81
N VAL A 108 2.21 -1.73 -15.30
CA VAL A 108 0.98 -2.01 -14.53
C VAL A 108 -0.13 -2.61 -15.38
N ASN A 109 -0.16 -2.33 -16.69
CA ASN A 109 -1.14 -2.92 -17.60
C ASN A 109 -0.85 -4.42 -17.78
N ASP A 110 0.42 -4.81 -17.91
CA ASP A 110 0.83 -6.21 -18.00
C ASP A 110 0.50 -6.97 -16.70
N LEU A 111 0.76 -6.35 -15.54
CA LEU A 111 0.39 -6.92 -14.25
C LEU A 111 -1.13 -7.15 -14.14
N GLN A 112 -1.92 -6.19 -14.62
CA GLN A 112 -3.38 -6.31 -14.64
C GLN A 112 -3.85 -7.46 -15.53
N GLU A 113 -3.27 -7.60 -16.72
CA GLU A 113 -3.58 -8.69 -17.66
C GLU A 113 -3.22 -10.06 -17.06
N ILE A 114 -2.03 -10.18 -16.46
CA ILE A 114 -1.60 -11.39 -15.76
C ILE A 114 -2.58 -11.76 -14.65
N CYS A 115 -2.97 -10.78 -13.83
CA CYS A 115 -3.92 -11.01 -12.75
C CYS A 115 -5.29 -11.44 -13.26
N LYS A 116 -5.81 -10.82 -14.32
CA LYS A 116 -7.08 -11.20 -14.96
C LYS A 116 -7.03 -12.61 -15.54
N LYS A 117 -6.02 -12.88 -16.37
CA LYS A 117 -5.86 -14.16 -17.08
C LYS A 117 -5.73 -15.33 -16.12
N ASN A 118 -4.99 -15.16 -15.03
CA ASN A 118 -4.69 -16.23 -14.08
C ASN A 118 -5.59 -16.19 -12.83
N GLN A 119 -6.60 -15.32 -12.79
CA GLN A 119 -7.51 -15.13 -11.65
C GLN A 119 -6.78 -14.84 -10.33
N ILE A 120 -5.68 -14.08 -10.41
CA ILE A 120 -4.86 -13.70 -9.26
C ILE A 120 -5.58 -12.59 -8.50
N SER A 121 -5.79 -12.80 -7.22
CA SER A 121 -6.44 -11.83 -6.33
C SER A 121 -5.46 -10.86 -5.68
N LEU A 122 -4.23 -11.31 -5.51
CA LEU A 122 -3.15 -10.60 -4.85
C LEU A 122 -1.84 -11.02 -5.49
N LEU A 123 -1.11 -10.07 -6.07
CA LEU A 123 0.20 -10.28 -6.64
C LEU A 123 1.25 -9.54 -5.81
N LYS A 124 2.19 -10.27 -5.22
CA LYS A 124 3.34 -9.72 -4.50
C LYS A 124 4.49 -9.50 -5.49
N LEU A 125 5.02 -8.28 -5.55
CA LEU A 125 6.07 -7.90 -6.51
C LEU A 125 7.49 -8.07 -5.98
N GLY A 126 7.68 -8.43 -4.74
CA GLY A 126 8.97 -8.73 -4.15
C GLY A 126 8.89 -9.99 -3.30
N TRP A 127 9.75 -10.98 -3.56
CA TRP A 127 9.82 -12.17 -2.75
C TRP A 127 10.99 -12.08 -1.80
N LEU A 128 10.71 -11.87 -0.52
CA LEU A 128 11.70 -11.92 0.57
C LEU A 128 11.62 -13.23 1.36
N GLY A 129 10.74 -14.16 0.95
CA GLY A 129 10.52 -15.43 1.64
C GLY A 129 11.66 -16.43 1.44
N ASN A 130 11.97 -17.17 2.50
CA ASN A 130 12.81 -18.35 2.42
C ASN A 130 11.99 -19.54 1.85
N LYS A 131 12.61 -20.43 1.08
CA LYS A 131 12.00 -21.70 0.63
C LYS A 131 11.51 -22.62 1.79
N LYS A 132 11.74 -22.23 3.04
CA LYS A 132 11.29 -22.95 4.24
C LYS A 132 9.83 -22.70 4.64
N ASP A 133 9.15 -21.80 3.92
CA ASP A 133 7.74 -21.47 4.21
C ASP A 133 6.74 -22.48 3.61
N ASP A 134 7.23 -23.56 2.97
CA ASP A 134 6.41 -24.63 2.37
C ASP A 134 5.48 -25.34 3.37
N GLU A 135 5.74 -25.19 4.66
CA GLU A 135 4.90 -25.76 5.72
C GLU A 135 3.54 -25.03 5.86
N PHE A 136 3.48 -23.76 5.45
CA PHE A 136 2.33 -22.88 5.65
C PHE A 136 1.60 -22.48 4.36
N VAL A 137 2.22 -22.71 3.20
CA VAL A 137 1.68 -22.31 1.90
C VAL A 137 1.84 -23.41 0.87
N GLU A 138 0.92 -23.48 -0.10
CA GLU A 138 1.11 -24.27 -1.32
C GLU A 138 1.65 -23.36 -2.40
N ILE A 139 2.75 -23.77 -3.05
CA ILE A 139 3.42 -23.04 -4.11
C ILE A 139 3.25 -23.80 -5.42
N SER A 140 2.73 -23.11 -6.43
CA SER A 140 2.65 -23.63 -7.80
C SER A 140 3.14 -22.57 -8.78
N GLU A 141 3.72 -23.00 -9.89
CA GLU A 141 4.17 -22.09 -10.94
C GLU A 141 3.00 -21.64 -11.81
N ILE A 142 2.91 -20.33 -12.08
CA ILE A 142 2.04 -19.74 -13.09
C ILE A 142 2.85 -19.47 -14.36
N THR A 143 4.05 -18.89 -14.20
CA THR A 143 5.06 -18.70 -15.23
C THR A 143 6.44 -18.90 -14.60
N GLU A 144 7.52 -18.86 -15.42
CA GLU A 144 8.91 -18.92 -14.90
C GLU A 144 9.22 -17.84 -13.87
N GLU A 145 8.51 -16.71 -13.91
CA GLU A 145 8.72 -15.54 -13.02
C GLU A 145 7.63 -15.37 -11.95
N ILE A 146 6.50 -16.07 -12.09
CA ILE A 146 5.34 -15.88 -11.22
C ILE A 146 4.94 -17.17 -10.55
N LEU A 147 5.01 -17.17 -9.24
CA LEU A 147 4.54 -18.26 -8.39
C LEU A 147 3.15 -17.96 -7.84
N ARG A 148 2.30 -18.96 -7.86
CA ARG A 148 1.04 -18.91 -7.09
C ARG A 148 1.33 -19.41 -5.69
N VAL A 149 0.95 -18.61 -4.70
CA VAL A 149 1.05 -18.96 -3.29
C VAL A 149 -0.36 -19.02 -2.73
N GLU A 150 -0.76 -20.18 -2.23
CA GLU A 150 -2.05 -20.37 -1.57
C GLU A 150 -1.81 -20.61 -0.07
N PRO A 151 -2.22 -19.72 0.82
CA PRO A 151 -2.04 -19.90 2.24
C PRO A 151 -2.92 -21.03 2.75
N LYS A 152 -2.32 -22.01 3.42
CA LYS A 152 -3.01 -23.13 4.06
C LYS A 152 -3.88 -22.68 5.25
N ASN A 153 -3.57 -21.51 5.80
CA ASN A 153 -4.33 -20.92 6.90
C ASN A 153 -4.48 -19.40 6.72
N LEU A 154 -5.72 -18.92 6.73
CA LEU A 154 -6.05 -17.49 6.62
C LEU A 154 -5.47 -16.60 7.73
N LEU A 155 -5.12 -17.17 8.89
CA LEU A 155 -4.51 -16.43 10.00
C LEU A 155 -3.06 -16.00 9.73
N LEU A 156 -2.40 -16.58 8.71
CA LEU A 156 -1.04 -16.18 8.29
C LEU A 156 -1.04 -15.02 7.30
N PHE A 157 -2.20 -14.59 6.83
CA PHE A 157 -2.34 -13.50 5.86
C PHE A 157 -1.74 -12.16 6.31
N PRO A 158 -1.80 -11.73 7.59
CA PRO A 158 -1.23 -10.46 8.02
C PRO A 158 0.29 -10.35 7.80
N GLU A 159 1.03 -11.45 7.89
CA GLU A 159 2.49 -11.45 7.69
C GLU A 159 2.88 -11.22 6.21
N PHE A 160 1.97 -11.50 5.29
CA PHE A 160 2.19 -11.26 3.86
C PHE A 160 1.82 -9.84 3.41
N PHE A 161 1.18 -9.03 4.28
CA PHE A 161 0.69 -7.69 3.92
C PHE A 161 1.72 -6.57 4.06
N ASN A 162 2.92 -6.85 4.57
CA ASN A 162 3.95 -5.84 4.83
C ASN A 162 4.80 -5.48 3.61
N ASP A 163 4.35 -5.79 2.40
CA ASP A 163 5.12 -5.57 1.18
C ASP A 163 4.30 -4.94 0.06
N LEU A 164 4.95 -4.73 -1.06
CA LEU A 164 4.37 -4.20 -2.28
C LEU A 164 3.40 -5.20 -2.92
N PHE A 165 2.10 -4.88 -2.91
CA PHE A 165 1.07 -5.72 -3.49
C PHE A 165 0.24 -5.00 -4.54
N PHE A 166 -0.16 -5.75 -5.56
CA PHE A 166 -1.13 -5.35 -6.56
C PHE A 166 -2.46 -6.07 -6.27
N TYR A 167 -3.51 -5.30 -5.98
CA TYR A 167 -4.77 -5.82 -5.48
C TYR A 167 -5.89 -5.80 -6.50
N ASN A 168 -6.65 -6.90 -6.58
CA ASN A 168 -8.02 -6.84 -7.07
C ASN A 168 -8.92 -6.30 -5.95
N LYS A 169 -9.62 -5.20 -6.20
CA LYS A 169 -10.41 -4.49 -5.20
C LYS A 169 -11.47 -5.36 -4.51
N PHE A 170 -12.21 -6.16 -5.26
CA PHE A 170 -13.23 -7.04 -4.69
C PHE A 170 -12.64 -8.06 -3.70
N LYS A 171 -11.49 -8.65 -4.06
CA LYS A 171 -10.81 -9.62 -3.21
C LYS A 171 -10.18 -8.98 -1.99
N PHE A 172 -9.68 -7.75 -2.11
CA PHE A 172 -9.18 -6.97 -1.00
C PHE A 172 -10.25 -6.78 0.08
N PHE A 173 -11.46 -6.31 -0.28
CA PHE A 173 -12.55 -6.17 0.69
C PHE A 173 -13.06 -7.50 1.24
N THR A 174 -13.00 -8.57 0.46
CA THR A 174 -13.31 -9.91 0.96
C THR A 174 -12.34 -10.35 2.06
N ILE A 175 -11.06 -10.04 1.91
CA ILE A 175 -10.04 -10.31 2.91
C ILE A 175 -10.29 -9.47 4.16
N LEU A 176 -10.50 -8.16 4.02
CA LEU A 176 -10.79 -7.26 5.14
C LEU A 176 -12.03 -7.71 5.93
N TYR A 177 -13.08 -8.20 5.25
CA TYR A 177 -14.24 -8.79 5.90
C TYR A 177 -13.89 -10.04 6.71
N LYS A 178 -13.11 -10.96 6.15
CA LYS A 178 -12.69 -12.18 6.85
C LYS A 178 -11.80 -11.89 8.06
N LEU A 179 -11.03 -10.80 8.01
CA LEU A 179 -10.21 -10.32 9.13
C LEU A 179 -11.01 -9.49 10.16
N GLY A 180 -12.31 -9.28 9.94
CA GLY A 180 -13.16 -8.50 10.84
C GLY A 180 -12.92 -6.98 10.81
N ILE A 181 -12.18 -6.48 9.80
CA ILE A 181 -11.87 -5.04 9.64
C ILE A 181 -13.06 -4.30 9.04
N VAL A 182 -13.85 -4.96 8.20
CA VAL A 182 -15.08 -4.41 7.60
C VAL A 182 -16.25 -5.36 7.80
N ASP A 183 -17.48 -4.83 7.79
CA ASP A 183 -18.70 -5.61 7.95
C ASP A 183 -19.16 -6.26 6.63
N ASN A 184 -20.18 -7.12 6.72
CA ASN A 184 -20.73 -7.82 5.58
C ASN A 184 -21.42 -6.87 4.59
N SER A 185 -21.98 -5.75 5.04
CA SER A 185 -22.62 -4.76 4.17
C SER A 185 -21.61 -4.09 3.24
N THR A 186 -20.40 -3.90 3.72
CA THR A 186 -19.30 -3.37 2.93
C THR A 186 -18.82 -4.36 1.87
N LYS A 187 -18.74 -5.66 2.21
CA LYS A 187 -18.36 -6.72 1.27
C LYS A 187 -19.35 -6.84 0.11
N GLN A 188 -20.66 -6.72 0.38
CA GLN A 188 -21.70 -6.88 -0.65
C GLN A 188 -21.75 -5.73 -1.66
N LYS A 189 -21.14 -4.58 -1.37
CA LYS A 189 -21.10 -3.41 -2.25
C LYS A 189 -19.96 -3.46 -3.28
N TYR A 190 -19.06 -4.41 -3.16
CA TYR A 190 -17.85 -4.59 -3.96
C TYR A 190 -17.61 -6.07 -4.27
#